data_49411b7fdd694bb8723a9be3e19858f6
#
_entry.id   49411b7fdd694bb8723a9be3e19858f6
#
_cell.length_a   1.000
_cell.length_b   1.000
_cell.length_c   1.000
_cell.angle_alpha   90.00
_cell.angle_beta   90.00
_cell.angle_gamma   90.00
#
_symmetry.space_group_name_H-M   'P 1'
#
loop_
_entity.id
_entity.type
_entity.pdbx_description
1 polymer ?
#
loop_
_entity_poly.entity_id
_entity_poly.type
_entity_poly.pdbx_seq_one_letter_code
_entity_poly.pdbx_strand_id
1 'polypeptide(L)'
;MGLTGKASAMTADKTGWPRCQKAQSRYDWYVVAMLFAVSVLGYIDRVILSFLVEPVKAELPLSDAQIGAVTGLAFAALYVFGGIFIGRMIDQGRRVLILTVCIVIWSLATGATGIATGFVTLFIARMFVGIGEAGLSPAAIGIISNRFAATTVQKPISLFTTGLYVGGGLAMILGGQ
;
A
#
# COMPACT_ATOMS: atom_id res chain seq x y z
N MET A 1 -36.31 32.42 -21.58
CA MET A 1 -35.56 32.34 -20.34
C MET A 1 -35.31 30.86 -20.06
N GLY A 2 -34.17 30.36 -20.55
CA GLY A 2 -33.89 28.93 -20.60
C GLY A 2 -33.13 28.48 -19.37
N LEU A 3 -33.68 27.51 -18.66
CA LEU A 3 -32.98 26.71 -17.65
C LEU A 3 -32.67 25.35 -18.28
N THR A 4 -31.55 25.29 -19.00
CA THR A 4 -30.96 24.00 -19.43
C THR A 4 -30.21 23.39 -18.24
N GLY A 5 -30.94 22.78 -17.31
CA GLY A 5 -30.39 21.87 -16.34
C GLY A 5 -29.75 20.67 -17.06
N LYS A 6 -28.47 20.48 -16.98
CA LYS A 6 -27.78 19.25 -17.40
C LYS A 6 -28.38 18.08 -16.64
N ALA A 7 -29.32 17.38 -17.22
CA ALA A 7 -29.82 16.11 -16.75
C ALA A 7 -28.63 15.11 -16.79
N SER A 8 -28.11 14.78 -15.63
CA SER A 8 -27.19 13.67 -15.46
C SER A 8 -27.92 12.41 -15.95
N ALA A 9 -27.45 11.81 -17.04
CA ALA A 9 -28.02 10.62 -17.60
C ALA A 9 -27.90 9.46 -16.61
N MET A 10 -29.01 9.13 -15.98
CA MET A 10 -29.16 8.01 -15.07
C MET A 10 -29.40 6.76 -15.90
N THR A 11 -28.32 6.03 -16.20
CA THR A 11 -28.45 4.70 -16.84
C THR A 11 -28.65 3.66 -15.73
N ALA A 12 -29.80 3.03 -15.70
CA ALA A 12 -30.06 1.88 -14.85
C ALA A 12 -29.31 0.65 -15.40
N ASP A 13 -28.50 0.02 -14.57
CA ASP A 13 -27.93 -1.29 -14.85
C ASP A 13 -29.00 -2.38 -14.67
N LYS A 14 -28.79 -3.58 -15.24
CA LYS A 14 -29.66 -4.75 -15.12
C LYS A 14 -30.01 -5.16 -13.68
N THR A 15 -29.33 -4.58 -12.69
CA THR A 15 -29.56 -4.77 -11.24
C THR A 15 -30.49 -3.72 -10.62
N GLY A 16 -30.98 -2.73 -11.39
CA GLY A 16 -31.97 -1.71 -10.93
C GLY A 16 -31.39 -0.63 -9.98
N TRP A 17 -30.09 -0.60 -9.71
CA TRP A 17 -29.50 0.41 -8.82
C TRP A 17 -29.07 1.66 -9.59
N PRO A 18 -29.49 2.87 -9.17
CA PRO A 18 -29.06 4.12 -9.79
C PRO A 18 -27.58 4.36 -9.51
N ARG A 19 -26.74 4.23 -10.53
CA ARG A 19 -25.33 4.58 -10.44
C ARG A 19 -25.13 6.01 -10.89
N CYS A 20 -24.80 6.88 -9.94
CA CYS A 20 -24.34 8.22 -10.25
C CYS A 20 -22.99 8.10 -10.99
N GLN A 21 -22.98 8.37 -12.31
CA GLN A 21 -21.72 8.54 -13.04
C GLN A 21 -21.07 9.85 -12.57
N LYS A 22 -20.19 9.74 -11.57
CA LYS A 22 -19.35 10.87 -11.18
C LYS A 22 -18.42 11.20 -12.33
N ALA A 23 -18.49 12.43 -12.84
CA ALA A 23 -17.51 12.93 -13.79
C ALA A 23 -16.11 12.82 -13.14
N GLN A 24 -15.20 12.11 -13.81
CA GLN A 24 -13.82 11.94 -13.32
C GLN A 24 -13.13 13.29 -13.25
N SER A 25 -12.75 13.70 -12.03
CA SER A 25 -12.01 14.94 -11.80
C SER A 25 -10.49 14.71 -11.97
N ARG A 26 -9.78 15.77 -12.36
CA ARG A 26 -8.30 15.79 -12.30
C ARG A 26 -7.78 15.42 -10.91
N TYR A 27 -8.51 15.77 -9.87
CA TYR A 27 -8.18 15.42 -8.49
C TYR A 27 -8.25 13.91 -8.24
N ASP A 28 -9.18 13.17 -8.87
CA ASP A 28 -9.27 11.72 -8.68
C ASP A 28 -8.03 11.02 -9.26
N TRP A 29 -7.51 11.48 -10.40
CA TRP A 29 -6.28 10.98 -10.97
C TRP A 29 -5.04 11.35 -10.16
N TYR A 30 -5.03 12.54 -9.54
CA TYR A 30 -3.97 12.91 -8.59
C TYR A 30 -3.92 11.95 -7.40
N VAL A 31 -5.08 11.59 -6.83
CA VAL A 31 -5.15 10.59 -5.75
C VAL A 31 -4.60 9.24 -6.20
N VAL A 32 -4.93 8.79 -7.42
CA VAL A 32 -4.39 7.54 -7.97
C VAL A 32 -2.87 7.61 -8.14
N ALA A 33 -2.34 8.73 -8.62
CA ALA A 33 -0.90 8.93 -8.76
C ALA A 33 -0.16 8.90 -7.41
N MET A 34 -0.76 9.50 -6.36
CA MET A 34 -0.22 9.43 -5.00
C MET A 34 -0.23 8.01 -4.45
N LEU A 35 -1.33 7.27 -4.65
CA LEU A 35 -1.43 5.87 -4.24
C LEU A 35 -0.44 4.98 -5.00
N PHE A 36 -0.24 5.24 -6.30
CA PHE A 36 0.78 4.58 -7.10
C PHE A 36 2.18 4.83 -6.53
N ALA A 37 2.54 6.07 -6.22
CA ALA A 37 3.84 6.41 -5.64
C ALA A 37 4.07 5.69 -4.30
N VAL A 38 3.06 5.67 -3.42
CA VAL A 38 3.12 4.94 -2.14
C VAL A 38 3.28 3.43 -2.37
N SER A 39 2.61 2.87 -3.38
CA SER A 39 2.74 1.46 -3.78
C SER A 39 4.16 1.13 -4.26
N VAL A 40 4.76 2.00 -5.07
CA VAL A 40 6.16 1.86 -5.52
C VAL A 40 7.11 1.86 -4.32
N LEU A 41 6.98 2.84 -3.43
CA LEU A 41 7.83 2.95 -2.24
C LEU A 41 7.69 1.74 -1.31
N GLY A 42 6.47 1.26 -1.07
CA GLY A 42 6.22 0.08 -0.24
C GLY A 42 6.88 -1.17 -0.80
N TYR A 43 6.85 -1.34 -2.11
CA TYR A 43 7.49 -2.50 -2.71
C TYR A 43 9.02 -2.40 -2.73
N ILE A 44 9.58 -1.19 -2.92
CA ILE A 44 11.02 -0.95 -2.77
C ILE A 44 11.48 -1.32 -1.36
N ASP A 45 10.78 -0.85 -0.31
CA ASP A 45 11.14 -1.15 1.09
C ASP A 45 11.13 -2.65 1.39
N ARG A 46 10.16 -3.37 0.83
CA ARG A 46 10.04 -4.83 0.99
C ARG A 46 11.21 -5.59 0.36
N VAL A 47 11.61 -5.19 -0.83
CA VAL A 47 12.62 -5.90 -1.63
C VAL A 47 14.04 -5.49 -1.28
N ILE A 48 14.26 -4.21 -0.93
CA ILE A 48 15.61 -3.67 -0.69
C ILE A 48 16.32 -4.36 0.47
N LEU A 49 15.57 -4.80 1.49
CA LEU A 49 16.19 -5.55 2.60
C LEU A 49 16.83 -6.86 2.15
N SER A 50 16.29 -7.51 1.12
CA SER A 50 16.88 -8.73 0.57
C SER A 50 18.27 -8.49 -0.03
N PHE A 51 18.52 -7.28 -0.54
CA PHE A 51 19.82 -6.88 -1.06
C PHE A 51 20.76 -6.41 0.06
N LEU A 52 20.22 -5.95 1.19
CA LEU A 52 20.99 -5.48 2.34
C LEU A 52 21.36 -6.60 3.32
N VAL A 53 21.04 -7.86 3.03
CA VAL A 53 21.34 -9.00 3.91
C VAL A 53 22.82 -9.09 4.22
N GLU A 54 23.70 -9.02 3.21
CA GLU A 54 25.15 -9.12 3.42
C GLU A 54 25.72 -7.95 4.23
N PRO A 55 25.42 -6.67 3.93
CA PRO A 55 25.81 -5.55 4.78
C PRO A 55 25.31 -5.68 6.23
N VAL A 56 24.05 -6.10 6.41
CA VAL A 56 23.46 -6.28 7.76
C VAL A 56 24.19 -7.39 8.53
N LYS A 57 24.57 -8.49 7.89
CA LYS A 57 25.37 -9.55 8.49
C LYS A 57 26.78 -9.11 8.87
N ALA A 58 27.36 -8.20 8.10
CA ALA A 58 28.69 -7.65 8.40
C ALA A 58 28.69 -6.77 9.66
N GLU A 59 27.61 -6.04 9.90
CA GLU A 59 27.47 -5.15 11.06
C GLU A 59 26.88 -5.85 12.30
N LEU A 60 25.93 -6.77 12.08
CA LEU A 60 25.24 -7.49 13.14
C LEU A 60 25.56 -8.99 13.03
N PRO A 61 26.10 -9.62 14.09
CA PRO A 61 26.44 -11.05 14.09
C PRO A 61 25.17 -11.91 14.13
N LEU A 62 24.44 -11.95 13.01
CA LEU A 62 23.19 -12.69 12.86
C LEU A 62 23.41 -14.00 12.10
N SER A 63 22.77 -15.07 12.59
CA SER A 63 22.73 -16.34 11.86
C SER A 63 21.80 -16.26 10.65
N ASP A 64 21.96 -17.17 9.68
CA ASP A 64 21.09 -17.26 8.50
C ASP A 64 19.63 -17.49 8.88
N ALA A 65 19.38 -18.28 9.93
CA ALA A 65 18.03 -18.48 10.45
C ALA A 65 17.41 -17.19 11.01
N GLN A 66 18.19 -16.36 11.68
CA GLN A 66 17.73 -15.06 12.18
C GLN A 66 17.45 -14.07 11.05
N ILE A 67 18.27 -14.03 10.03
CA ILE A 67 18.03 -13.23 8.83
C ILE A 67 16.75 -13.69 8.14
N GLY A 68 16.57 -15.00 7.93
CA GLY A 68 15.33 -15.55 7.36
C GLY A 68 14.10 -15.22 8.19
N ALA A 69 14.21 -15.21 9.53
CA ALA A 69 13.13 -14.81 10.41
C ALA A 69 12.79 -13.32 10.27
N VAL A 70 13.79 -12.44 10.15
CA VAL A 70 13.58 -10.99 9.97
C VAL A 70 12.99 -10.65 8.62
N THR A 71 13.54 -11.23 7.54
CA THR A 71 13.11 -10.92 6.17
C THR A 71 11.76 -11.53 5.80
N GLY A 72 11.44 -12.71 6.33
CA GLY A 72 10.23 -13.46 6.02
C GLY A 72 9.21 -13.45 7.15
N LEU A 73 9.50 -14.13 8.25
CA LEU A 73 8.52 -14.43 9.29
C LEU A 73 8.02 -13.18 10.02
N ALA A 74 8.94 -12.28 10.41
CA ALA A 74 8.59 -11.05 11.13
C ALA A 74 7.60 -10.19 10.35
N PHE A 75 7.89 -10.00 9.06
CA PHE A 75 7.02 -9.25 8.17
C PHE A 75 5.69 -9.97 7.93
N ALA A 76 5.74 -11.25 7.50
CA ALA A 76 4.55 -12.00 7.09
C ALA A 76 3.55 -12.19 8.23
N ALA A 77 4.01 -12.47 9.44
CA ALA A 77 3.14 -12.72 10.58
C ALA A 77 2.19 -11.54 10.84
N LEU A 78 2.74 -10.33 11.03
CA LEU A 78 1.91 -9.16 11.30
C LEU A 78 1.26 -8.56 10.05
N TYR A 79 1.79 -8.78 8.87
CA TYR A 79 1.13 -8.43 7.62
C TYR A 79 -0.22 -9.16 7.47
N VAL A 80 -0.24 -10.48 7.70
CA VAL A 80 -1.45 -11.29 7.60
C VAL A 80 -2.45 -10.95 8.70
N PHE A 81 -2.03 -10.98 9.96
CA PHE A 81 -2.92 -10.67 11.09
C PHE A 81 -3.38 -9.21 11.05
N GLY A 82 -2.48 -8.27 10.84
CA GLY A 82 -2.79 -6.85 10.70
C GLY A 82 -3.76 -6.58 9.56
N GLY A 83 -3.58 -7.25 8.42
CA GLY A 83 -4.46 -7.12 7.26
C GLY A 83 -5.92 -7.45 7.56
N ILE A 84 -6.19 -8.48 8.37
CA ILE A 84 -7.55 -8.86 8.76
C ILE A 84 -8.21 -7.77 9.62
N PHE A 85 -7.49 -7.26 10.63
CA PHE A 85 -8.02 -6.23 11.53
C PHE A 85 -8.17 -4.89 10.82
N ILE A 86 -7.14 -4.47 10.08
CA ILE A 86 -7.14 -3.21 9.35
C ILE A 86 -8.20 -3.24 8.23
N GLY A 87 -8.38 -4.37 7.54
CA GLY A 87 -9.42 -4.54 6.53
C GLY A 87 -10.81 -4.26 7.11
N ARG A 88 -11.13 -4.83 8.27
CA ARG A 88 -12.41 -4.56 8.96
C ARG A 88 -12.59 -3.09 9.34
N MET A 89 -11.53 -2.43 9.78
CA MET A 89 -11.58 -0.99 10.10
C MET A 89 -11.80 -0.13 8.84
N ILE A 90 -11.19 -0.50 7.72
CA ILE A 90 -11.35 0.16 6.42
C ILE A 90 -12.80 0.09 5.95
N ASP A 91 -13.48 -1.02 6.16
CA ASP A 91 -14.88 -1.22 5.80
C ASP A 91 -15.84 -0.31 6.60
N GLN A 92 -15.44 0.15 7.78
CA GLN A 92 -16.17 1.14 8.59
C GLN A 92 -16.13 2.57 8.03
N GLY A 93 -15.49 2.80 6.88
CA GLY A 93 -15.58 4.04 6.10
C GLY A 93 -14.46 5.08 6.35
N ARG A 94 -13.56 4.88 7.30
CA ARG A 94 -12.44 5.82 7.59
C ARG A 94 -11.16 5.50 6.81
N ARG A 95 -11.31 5.15 5.54
CA ARG A 95 -10.23 4.61 4.67
C ARG A 95 -8.99 5.50 4.60
N VAL A 96 -9.17 6.80 4.42
CA VAL A 96 -8.05 7.76 4.32
C VAL A 96 -7.30 7.88 5.62
N LEU A 97 -8.01 7.98 6.76
CA LEU A 97 -7.39 8.07 8.08
C LEU A 97 -6.55 6.81 8.38
N ILE A 98 -7.13 5.65 8.13
CA ILE A 98 -6.44 4.36 8.37
C ILE A 98 -5.21 4.25 7.48
N LEU A 99 -5.31 4.59 6.19
CA LEU A 99 -4.18 4.61 5.28
C LEU A 99 -3.07 5.54 5.78
N THR A 100 -3.43 6.75 6.24
CA THR A 100 -2.46 7.71 6.79
C THR A 100 -1.75 7.15 8.02
N VAL A 101 -2.49 6.57 8.96
CA VAL A 101 -1.91 5.93 10.16
C VAL A 101 -0.98 4.77 9.77
N CYS A 102 -1.40 3.94 8.83
CA CYS A 102 -0.58 2.84 8.31
C CYS A 102 0.73 3.33 7.69
N ILE A 103 0.68 4.40 6.88
CA ILE A 103 1.89 5.01 6.28
C ILE A 103 2.81 5.57 7.36
N VAL A 104 2.28 6.25 8.38
CA VAL A 104 3.09 6.78 9.48
C VAL A 104 3.77 5.66 10.26
N ILE A 105 3.03 4.60 10.63
CA ILE A 105 3.59 3.44 11.33
C ILE A 105 4.69 2.80 10.49
N TRP A 106 4.43 2.55 9.22
CA TRP A 106 5.41 1.98 8.30
C TRP A 106 6.66 2.84 8.19
N SER A 107 6.52 4.15 7.96
CA SER A 107 7.66 5.07 7.81
C SER A 107 8.53 5.12 9.07
N LEU A 108 7.92 5.16 10.25
CA LEU A 108 8.66 5.14 11.53
C LEU A 108 9.36 3.78 11.73
N ALA A 109 8.70 2.69 11.40
CA ALA A 109 9.27 1.34 11.52
C ALA A 109 10.44 1.12 10.55
N THR A 110 10.33 1.62 9.31
CA THR A 110 11.43 1.58 8.34
C THR A 110 12.63 2.41 8.83
N GLY A 111 12.38 3.60 9.38
CA GLY A 111 13.43 4.40 10.04
C GLY A 111 14.07 3.65 11.21
N ALA A 112 13.27 3.00 12.05
CA ALA A 112 13.77 2.17 13.16
C ALA A 112 14.60 0.96 12.69
N THR A 113 14.29 0.40 11.53
CA THR A 113 15.10 -0.66 10.91
C THR A 113 16.53 -0.19 10.64
N GLY A 114 16.70 1.07 10.18
CA GLY A 114 18.00 1.66 9.86
C GLY A 114 18.89 1.95 11.07
N ILE A 115 18.32 2.02 12.27
CA ILE A 115 19.07 2.24 13.53
C ILE A 115 19.07 1.01 14.45
N ALA A 116 18.65 -0.14 13.93
CA ALA A 116 18.60 -1.38 14.71
C ALA A 116 20.00 -1.87 15.07
N THR A 117 20.22 -2.19 16.34
CA THR A 117 21.52 -2.60 16.88
C THR A 117 21.63 -4.12 17.13
N GLY A 118 20.60 -4.89 16.78
CA GLY A 118 20.61 -6.34 16.99
C GLY A 118 19.35 -7.02 16.47
N PHE A 119 19.31 -8.35 16.58
CA PHE A 119 18.22 -9.18 16.09
C PHE A 119 16.84 -8.73 16.58
N VAL A 120 16.69 -8.53 17.90
CA VAL A 120 15.35 -8.24 18.48
C VAL A 120 14.81 -6.89 17.99
N THR A 121 15.65 -5.86 17.94
CA THR A 121 15.26 -4.53 17.47
C THR A 121 14.90 -4.56 15.99
N LEU A 122 15.68 -5.26 15.18
CA LEU A 122 15.41 -5.43 13.75
C LEU A 122 14.13 -6.23 13.50
N PHE A 123 13.93 -7.32 14.25
CA PHE A 123 12.75 -8.18 14.16
C PHE A 123 11.46 -7.40 14.50
N ILE A 124 11.48 -6.66 15.61
CA ILE A 124 10.31 -5.85 16.03
C ILE A 124 10.03 -4.75 15.01
N ALA A 125 11.05 -4.04 14.53
CA ALA A 125 10.87 -3.01 13.51
C ALA A 125 10.21 -3.58 12.25
N ARG A 126 10.64 -4.75 11.78
CA ARG A 126 10.06 -5.44 10.62
C ARG A 126 8.61 -5.92 10.84
N MET A 127 8.29 -6.31 12.04
CA MET A 127 6.89 -6.61 12.40
C MET A 127 5.99 -5.38 12.22
N PHE A 128 6.42 -4.21 12.68
CA PHE A 128 5.66 -2.96 12.52
C PHE A 128 5.61 -2.47 11.06
N VAL A 129 6.65 -2.69 10.25
CA VAL A 129 6.60 -2.48 8.80
C VAL A 129 5.47 -3.33 8.20
N GLY A 130 5.38 -4.62 8.56
CA GLY A 130 4.34 -5.53 8.09
C GLY A 130 2.92 -5.03 8.42
N ILE A 131 2.67 -4.55 9.65
CA ILE A 131 1.38 -3.96 10.02
C ILE A 131 1.08 -2.72 9.17
N GLY A 132 2.03 -1.80 9.04
CA GLY A 132 1.84 -0.56 8.30
C GLY A 132 1.53 -0.80 6.83
N GLU A 133 2.23 -1.73 6.18
CA GLU A 133 1.98 -2.07 4.79
C GLU A 133 0.67 -2.85 4.57
N ALA A 134 0.19 -3.61 5.55
CA ALA A 134 -1.01 -4.44 5.42
C ALA A 134 -2.28 -3.64 5.07
N GLY A 135 -2.35 -2.37 5.49
CA GLY A 135 -3.47 -1.49 5.20
C GLY A 135 -3.44 -0.85 3.81
N LEU A 136 -2.30 -0.83 3.13
CA LEU A 136 -2.12 -0.08 1.87
C LEU A 136 -3.07 -0.56 0.77
N SER A 137 -3.01 -1.84 0.41
CA SER A 137 -3.81 -2.39 -0.70
C SER A 137 -5.32 -2.29 -0.48
N PRO A 138 -5.89 -2.74 0.65
CA PRO A 138 -7.33 -2.66 0.86
C PRO A 138 -7.83 -1.21 0.97
N ALA A 139 -7.05 -0.30 1.59
CA ALA A 139 -7.42 1.11 1.66
C ALA A 139 -7.37 1.78 0.29
N ALA A 140 -6.30 1.54 -0.49
CA ALA A 140 -6.13 2.13 -1.82
C ALA A 140 -7.26 1.68 -2.77
N ILE A 141 -7.53 0.38 -2.85
CA ILE A 141 -8.62 -0.16 -3.67
C ILE A 141 -9.97 0.43 -3.22
N GLY A 142 -10.21 0.52 -1.91
CA GLY A 142 -11.42 1.10 -1.37
C GLY A 142 -11.57 2.59 -1.67
N ILE A 143 -10.48 3.38 -1.65
CA ILE A 143 -10.48 4.81 -2.02
C ILE A 143 -10.76 4.97 -3.52
N ILE A 144 -10.09 4.19 -4.37
CA ILE A 144 -10.27 4.21 -5.83
C ILE A 144 -11.71 3.83 -6.18
N SER A 145 -12.24 2.74 -5.62
CA SER A 145 -13.59 2.26 -5.90
C SER A 145 -14.70 3.26 -5.51
N ASN A 146 -14.45 4.11 -4.50
CA ASN A 146 -15.40 5.17 -4.14
C ASN A 146 -15.35 6.39 -5.07
N ARG A 147 -14.27 6.58 -5.81
CA ARG A 147 -14.07 7.75 -6.67
C ARG A 147 -14.43 7.48 -8.13
N PHE A 148 -14.27 6.26 -8.58
CA PHE A 148 -14.49 5.87 -9.98
C PHE A 148 -15.76 5.01 -10.12
N ALA A 149 -16.45 5.17 -11.25
CA ALA A 149 -17.60 4.33 -11.57
C ALA A 149 -17.16 2.88 -11.81
N ALA A 150 -18.02 1.90 -11.49
CA ALA A 150 -17.71 0.48 -11.64
C ALA A 150 -17.27 0.07 -13.06
N THR A 151 -17.71 0.82 -14.08
CA THR A 151 -17.34 0.62 -15.48
C THR A 151 -15.94 1.11 -15.83
N THR A 152 -15.39 2.04 -15.04
CA THR A 152 -14.10 2.72 -15.32
C THR A 152 -13.04 2.48 -14.25
N VAL A 153 -13.40 1.87 -13.12
CA VAL A 153 -12.53 1.64 -11.94
C VAL A 153 -11.34 0.71 -12.23
N GLN A 154 -11.44 -0.10 -13.25
CA GLN A 154 -10.38 -1.05 -13.63
C GLN A 154 -9.06 -0.35 -13.95
N LYS A 155 -9.09 0.74 -14.74
CA LYS A 155 -7.90 1.49 -15.15
C LYS A 155 -7.09 2.04 -13.97
N PRO A 156 -7.69 2.80 -13.02
CA PRO A 156 -6.95 3.30 -11.87
C PRO A 156 -6.48 2.18 -10.92
N ILE A 157 -7.23 1.08 -10.77
CA ILE A 157 -6.77 -0.08 -9.99
C ILE A 157 -5.56 -0.73 -10.66
N SER A 158 -5.58 -0.95 -11.99
CA SER A 158 -4.45 -1.51 -12.72
C SER A 158 -3.22 -0.60 -12.60
N LEU A 159 -3.38 0.72 -12.70
CA LEU A 159 -2.29 1.66 -12.52
C LEU A 159 -1.69 1.54 -11.11
N PHE A 160 -2.52 1.52 -10.06
CA PHE A 160 -2.07 1.31 -8.68
C PHE A 160 -1.28 0.00 -8.54
N THR A 161 -1.81 -1.11 -9.08
CA THR A 161 -1.16 -2.42 -9.01
C THR A 161 0.16 -2.47 -9.79
N THR A 162 0.27 -1.75 -10.92
CA THR A 162 1.52 -1.64 -11.67
C THR A 162 2.64 -1.02 -10.84
N GLY A 163 2.32 -0.18 -9.84
CA GLY A 163 3.28 0.37 -8.89
C GLY A 163 4.11 -0.70 -8.17
N LEU A 164 3.53 -1.87 -7.89
CA LEU A 164 4.25 -3.00 -7.27
C LEU A 164 5.39 -3.50 -8.18
N TYR A 165 5.11 -3.66 -9.47
CA TYR A 165 6.12 -4.15 -10.44
C TYR A 165 7.19 -3.11 -10.72
N VAL A 166 6.79 -1.83 -10.82
CA VAL A 166 7.73 -0.71 -10.98
C VAL A 166 8.63 -0.61 -9.75
N GLY A 167 8.08 -0.72 -8.55
CA GLY A 167 8.83 -0.73 -7.31
C GLY A 167 9.85 -1.87 -7.24
N GLY A 168 9.46 -3.08 -7.66
CA GLY A 168 10.37 -4.23 -7.74
C GLY A 168 11.52 -4.02 -8.73
N GLY A 169 11.23 -3.49 -9.92
CA GLY A 169 12.26 -3.16 -10.89
C GLY A 169 13.23 -2.09 -10.38
N LEU A 170 12.72 -1.04 -9.75
CA LEU A 170 13.57 0.01 -9.15
C LEU A 170 14.41 -0.53 -7.99
N ALA A 171 13.85 -1.39 -7.14
CA ALA A 171 14.59 -2.01 -6.05
C ALA A 171 15.77 -2.87 -6.56
N MET A 172 15.58 -3.60 -7.68
CA MET A 172 16.66 -4.36 -8.31
C MET A 172 17.78 -3.47 -8.86
N ILE A 173 17.42 -2.32 -9.45
CA ILE A 173 18.41 -1.37 -9.97
C ILE A 173 19.19 -0.72 -8.81
N LEU A 174 18.51 -0.34 -7.73
CA LEU A 174 19.12 0.34 -6.60
C LEU A 174 19.91 -0.60 -5.69
N GLY A 175 19.46 -1.84 -5.53
CA GLY A 175 20.09 -2.83 -4.65
C GLY A 175 21.11 -3.74 -5.36
N GLY A 176 21.14 -3.75 -6.69
CA GLY A 176 22.04 -4.60 -7.48
C GLY A 176 23.39 -3.98 -7.82
N GLN A 177 23.73 -2.82 -7.25
CA GLN A 177 25.03 -2.16 -7.37
C GLN A 177 25.82 -2.38 -6.08
#